data_53808d40851dc338844cc2fd5f9d0b37
#
_entry.id   53808d40851dc338844cc2fd5f9d0b37
#
_cell.length_a   1.000
_cell.length_b   1.000
_cell.length_c   1.000
_cell.angle_alpha   90.00
_cell.angle_beta   90.00
_cell.angle_gamma   90.00
#
_symmetry.space_group_name_H-M   'P 1'
#
loop_
_entity.id
_entity.type
_entity.pdbx_description
1 polymer ?
#
loop_
_entity_poly.entity_id
_entity_poly.type
_entity_poly.pdbx_seq_one_letter_code
_entity_poly.pdbx_strand_id
1 'polypeptide(L)'
;MPGRISASAVSLLFSALSGWTTLMVSGADLIPEEMVTVIIEARRFMPDRTVLHQGLKTTLVFKNRDAELHTVMPFELFARMSPTVSGNGALEFEGEGFKRVIIPPDGTAEFHFTPTEPGEYRYVCDMPGHEMKAVIVVE
;
A
#
# COMPACT_ATOMS: atom_id res chain seq x y z
N MET A 1 1.46 66.60 -67.95
CA MET A 1 2.01 65.28 -68.20
C MET A 1 2.15 64.55 -66.88
N PRO A 2 1.48 63.50 -66.68
CA PRO A 2 1.33 62.91 -65.35
C PRO A 2 2.51 62.02 -64.99
N GLY A 3 3.07 62.30 -63.81
CA GLY A 3 4.05 61.44 -63.17
C GLY A 3 3.37 60.30 -62.44
N ARG A 4 3.74 59.07 -62.76
CA ARG A 4 3.26 57.90 -62.10
C ARG A 4 3.99 57.71 -60.77
N ILE A 5 3.25 57.68 -59.71
CA ILE A 5 3.77 57.33 -58.38
C ILE A 5 3.57 55.84 -58.21
N SER A 6 4.67 55.14 -58.14
CA SER A 6 4.66 53.70 -57.89
C SER A 6 4.64 53.46 -56.37
N ALA A 7 3.55 52.93 -55.88
CA ALA A 7 3.47 52.53 -54.44
C ALA A 7 4.01 51.14 -54.30
N SER A 8 5.16 51.01 -53.65
CA SER A 8 5.74 49.74 -53.21
C SER A 8 5.03 49.28 -51.94
N ALA A 9 4.30 48.21 -52.07
CA ALA A 9 3.71 47.54 -50.92
C ALA A 9 4.81 46.72 -50.20
N VAL A 10 5.11 47.12 -48.98
CA VAL A 10 5.95 46.36 -48.05
C VAL A 10 5.08 45.34 -47.37
N SER A 11 5.24 44.06 -47.77
CA SER A 11 4.59 42.96 -47.07
C SER A 11 5.40 42.62 -45.81
N LEU A 12 4.85 42.93 -44.67
CA LEU A 12 5.35 42.47 -43.38
C LEU A 12 4.86 41.00 -43.15
N LEU A 13 5.78 40.06 -43.32
CA LEU A 13 5.57 38.68 -42.91
C LEU A 13 5.71 38.58 -41.38
N PHE A 14 4.58 38.52 -40.72
CA PHE A 14 4.55 38.09 -39.32
C PHE A 14 4.75 36.59 -39.23
N SER A 15 5.98 36.15 -38.92
CA SER A 15 6.24 34.76 -38.53
C SER A 15 5.77 34.56 -37.09
N ALA A 16 4.58 33.99 -36.94
CA ALA A 16 4.12 33.51 -35.67
C ALA A 16 4.91 32.23 -35.30
N LEU A 17 5.91 32.38 -34.45
CA LEU A 17 6.54 31.27 -33.79
C LEU A 17 5.56 30.74 -32.73
N SER A 18 4.77 29.74 -33.10
CA SER A 18 3.98 28.96 -32.15
C SER A 18 4.95 28.11 -31.33
N GLY A 19 5.39 28.68 -30.20
CA GLY A 19 6.14 27.91 -29.20
C GLY A 19 5.22 26.89 -28.56
N TRP A 20 5.33 25.66 -29.01
CA TRP A 20 4.72 24.53 -28.32
C TRP A 20 5.56 24.24 -27.08
N THR A 21 5.11 24.78 -25.96
CA THR A 21 5.67 24.40 -24.67
C THR A 21 5.17 22.99 -24.36
N THR A 22 5.98 21.99 -24.68
CA THR A 22 5.73 20.63 -24.23
C THR A 22 5.94 20.63 -22.72
N LEU A 23 4.83 20.64 -21.96
CA LEU A 23 4.85 20.35 -20.56
C LEU A 23 5.31 18.88 -20.42
N MET A 24 6.59 18.70 -20.10
CA MET A 24 7.10 17.43 -19.62
C MET A 24 6.41 17.16 -18.28
N VAL A 25 5.31 16.42 -18.31
CA VAL A 25 4.78 15.80 -17.11
C VAL A 25 5.84 14.79 -16.70
N SER A 26 6.62 15.15 -15.68
CA SER A 26 7.51 14.23 -15.00
C SER A 26 6.58 13.18 -14.40
N GLY A 27 6.45 12.02 -15.04
CA GLY A 27 5.81 10.87 -14.46
C GLY A 27 6.63 10.52 -13.23
N ALA A 28 6.15 10.93 -12.03
CA ALA A 28 6.61 10.29 -10.82
C ALA A 28 6.34 8.80 -11.03
N ASP A 29 7.38 7.98 -11.04
CA ASP A 29 7.25 6.54 -11.05
C ASP A 29 6.41 6.17 -9.84
N LEU A 30 5.11 5.93 -10.04
CA LEU A 30 4.21 5.46 -9.01
C LEU A 30 4.68 4.05 -8.68
N ILE A 31 5.37 3.92 -7.55
CA ILE A 31 5.72 2.59 -7.02
C ILE A 31 4.38 1.88 -6.83
N PRO A 32 4.17 0.73 -7.46
CA PRO A 32 2.93 -0.01 -7.28
C PRO A 32 2.70 -0.30 -5.81
N GLU A 33 1.52 0.02 -5.33
CA GLU A 33 1.12 -0.18 -3.93
C GLU A 33 -0.13 -1.06 -3.89
N GLU A 34 -0.22 -1.90 -2.87
CA GLU A 34 -1.43 -2.66 -2.58
C GLU A 34 -1.89 -2.45 -1.15
N MET A 35 -3.20 -2.47 -0.93
CA MET A 35 -3.79 -2.44 0.40
C MET A 35 -4.74 -3.62 0.54
N VAL A 36 -4.54 -4.40 1.59
CA VAL A 36 -5.35 -5.58 1.87
C VAL A 36 -5.85 -5.51 3.30
N THR A 37 -7.14 -5.76 3.50
CA THR A 37 -7.78 -5.73 4.82
C THR A 37 -8.29 -7.11 5.19
N VAL A 38 -7.92 -7.55 6.39
CA VAL A 38 -8.46 -8.72 7.06
C VAL A 38 -9.37 -8.25 8.18
N ILE A 39 -10.63 -8.60 8.12
CA ILE A 39 -11.60 -8.34 9.18
C ILE A 39 -11.56 -9.48 10.19
N ILE A 40 -11.55 -9.16 11.46
CA ILE A 40 -11.72 -10.10 12.56
C ILE A 40 -13.14 -9.91 13.09
N GLU A 41 -13.98 -10.91 12.90
CA GLU A 41 -15.39 -10.88 13.31
C GLU A 41 -15.88 -12.29 13.60
N ALA A 42 -16.68 -12.44 14.64
CA ALA A 42 -17.19 -13.75 15.10
C ALA A 42 -16.06 -14.78 15.28
N ARG A 43 -14.93 -14.35 15.85
CA ARG A 43 -13.72 -15.17 16.06
C ARG A 43 -13.18 -15.82 14.78
N ARG A 44 -13.19 -15.07 13.68
CA ARG A 44 -12.65 -15.50 12.38
C ARG A 44 -11.82 -14.40 11.74
N PHE A 45 -10.82 -14.79 10.99
CA PHE A 45 -10.14 -13.92 10.03
C PHE A 45 -10.88 -14.00 8.69
N MET A 46 -11.24 -12.84 8.13
CA MET A 46 -11.97 -12.76 6.87
C MET A 46 -11.32 -11.75 5.92
N PRO A 47 -10.80 -12.21 4.77
CA PRO A 47 -10.72 -13.60 4.34
C PRO A 47 -9.72 -14.42 5.18
N ASP A 48 -9.87 -15.74 5.17
CA ASP A 48 -8.92 -16.67 5.79
C ASP A 48 -7.71 -17.00 4.90
N ARG A 49 -7.75 -16.55 3.65
CA ARG A 49 -6.66 -16.59 2.68
C ARG A 49 -6.50 -15.23 2.02
N THR A 50 -5.34 -14.66 2.17
CA THR A 50 -4.98 -13.35 1.63
C THR A 50 -3.81 -13.50 0.68
N VAL A 51 -3.89 -12.89 -0.51
CA VAL A 51 -2.80 -12.88 -1.49
C VAL A 51 -2.13 -11.51 -1.48
N LEU A 52 -0.81 -11.51 -1.39
CA LEU A 52 0.06 -10.35 -1.54
C LEU A 52 1.03 -10.58 -2.69
N HIS A 53 1.53 -9.51 -3.27
CA HIS A 53 2.43 -9.60 -4.42
C HIS A 53 3.86 -9.22 -4.03
N GLN A 54 4.81 -10.08 -4.40
CA GLN A 54 6.23 -9.82 -4.19
C GLN A 54 6.66 -8.50 -4.84
N GLY A 55 7.39 -7.69 -4.10
CA GLY A 55 7.92 -6.42 -4.59
C GLY A 55 6.95 -5.24 -4.58
N LEU A 56 5.67 -5.45 -4.27
CA LEU A 56 4.73 -4.35 -4.10
C LEU A 56 4.80 -3.78 -2.68
N LYS A 57 4.77 -2.46 -2.59
CA LYS A 57 4.63 -1.79 -1.31
C LYS A 57 3.22 -2.07 -0.76
N THR A 58 3.15 -2.79 0.35
CA THR A 58 1.92 -3.36 0.89
C THR A 58 1.52 -2.69 2.19
N THR A 59 0.23 -2.39 2.32
CA THR A 59 -0.42 -2.07 3.58
C THR A 59 -1.38 -3.20 3.93
N LEU A 60 -1.03 -4.00 4.94
CA LEU A 60 -1.87 -5.08 5.46
C LEU A 60 -2.56 -4.62 6.74
N VAL A 61 -3.88 -4.53 6.68
CA VAL A 61 -4.73 -4.03 7.77
C VAL A 61 -5.47 -5.17 8.42
N PHE A 62 -5.36 -5.30 9.74
CA PHE A 62 -6.23 -6.13 10.57
C PHE A 62 -7.21 -5.24 11.33
N LYS A 63 -8.50 -5.47 11.14
CA LYS A 63 -9.54 -4.70 11.79
C LYS A 63 -10.41 -5.60 12.66
N ASN A 64 -10.33 -5.41 13.96
CA ASN A 64 -11.13 -6.16 14.92
C ASN A 64 -12.52 -5.53 15.05
N ARG A 65 -13.57 -6.29 14.75
CA ARG A 65 -14.97 -5.91 14.90
C ARG A 65 -15.66 -6.63 16.05
N ASP A 66 -14.94 -7.53 16.73
CA ASP A 66 -15.47 -8.20 17.91
C ASP A 66 -15.35 -7.31 19.16
N ALA A 67 -16.15 -7.60 20.16
CA ALA A 67 -16.13 -6.93 21.46
C ALA A 67 -15.05 -7.48 22.40
N GLU A 68 -14.14 -8.30 21.90
CA GLU A 68 -13.05 -8.92 22.65
C GLU A 68 -11.69 -8.71 21.97
N LEU A 69 -10.62 -8.91 22.74
CA LEU A 69 -9.25 -8.84 22.23
C LEU A 69 -8.98 -10.02 21.28
N HIS A 70 -8.25 -9.74 20.23
CA HIS A 70 -7.66 -10.75 19.36
C HIS A 70 -6.17 -10.53 19.19
N THR A 71 -5.45 -11.60 18.86
CA THR A 71 -4.03 -11.53 18.51
C THR A 71 -3.81 -12.01 17.10
N VAL A 72 -2.72 -11.58 16.51
CA VAL A 72 -2.24 -12.10 15.23
C VAL A 72 -0.81 -12.60 15.44
N MET A 73 -0.61 -13.93 15.36
CA MET A 73 0.67 -14.63 15.45
C MET A 73 0.60 -16.05 14.85
N PRO A 74 1.70 -16.76 14.53
CA PRO A 74 3.04 -16.21 14.34
C PRO A 74 3.15 -15.47 13.04
N PHE A 75 4.02 -14.48 12.96
CA PHE A 75 4.29 -13.73 11.76
C PHE A 75 5.63 -14.10 11.15
N GLU A 76 5.75 -15.32 10.64
CA GLU A 76 6.95 -15.76 9.90
C GLU A 76 7.25 -14.85 8.69
N LEU A 77 6.22 -14.25 8.11
CA LEU A 77 6.34 -13.24 7.07
C LEU A 77 7.30 -12.11 7.45
N PHE A 78 7.33 -11.73 8.71
CA PHE A 78 8.17 -10.64 9.22
C PHE A 78 9.48 -11.11 9.85
N ALA A 79 9.80 -12.40 9.79
CA ALA A 79 11.01 -12.94 10.41
C ALA A 79 12.31 -12.33 9.85
N ARG A 80 12.27 -11.85 8.60
CA ARG A 80 13.42 -11.29 7.89
C ARG A 80 13.22 -9.84 7.43
N MET A 81 12.16 -9.19 7.87
CA MET A 81 11.88 -7.81 7.54
C MET A 81 11.32 -7.08 8.76
N SER A 82 11.49 -5.77 8.77
CA SER A 82 10.98 -4.91 9.85
C SER A 82 9.84 -4.06 9.30
N PRO A 83 8.58 -4.48 9.46
CA PRO A 83 7.45 -3.67 9.03
C PRO A 83 7.33 -2.42 9.90
N THR A 84 6.84 -1.34 9.32
CA THR A 84 6.33 -0.22 10.10
C THR A 84 4.89 -0.53 10.50
N VAL A 85 4.57 -0.37 11.77
CA VAL A 85 3.24 -0.69 12.30
C VAL A 85 2.57 0.55 12.84
N SER A 86 1.31 0.75 12.48
CA SER A 86 0.45 1.83 12.95
C SER A 86 -0.90 1.30 13.42
N GLY A 87 -1.76 2.18 13.95
CA GLY A 87 -3.04 1.80 14.53
C GLY A 87 -2.97 1.73 16.06
N ASN A 88 -3.97 1.11 16.67
CA ASN A 88 -4.07 0.98 18.14
C ASN A 88 -3.84 -0.46 18.66
N GLY A 89 -3.27 -1.32 17.82
CA GLY A 89 -2.77 -2.63 18.25
C GLY A 89 -1.50 -2.51 19.09
N ALA A 90 -1.38 -3.34 20.12
CA ALA A 90 -0.19 -3.43 20.94
C ALA A 90 0.76 -4.50 20.42
N LEU A 91 1.99 -4.11 20.10
CA LEU A 91 3.03 -5.03 19.65
C LEU A 91 3.71 -5.72 20.83
N GLU A 92 3.88 -7.01 20.73
CA GLU A 92 4.70 -7.79 21.66
C GLU A 92 5.90 -8.39 20.94
N PHE A 93 7.04 -8.37 21.62
CA PHE A 93 8.30 -8.92 21.15
C PHE A 93 8.78 -10.00 22.13
N GLU A 94 9.49 -11.00 21.59
CA GLU A 94 10.15 -12.03 22.35
C GLU A 94 11.60 -12.16 21.89
N GLY A 95 12.54 -11.87 22.80
CA GLY A 95 13.93 -11.68 22.39
C GLY A 95 14.04 -10.44 21.48
N GLU A 96 14.70 -10.59 20.34
CA GLU A 96 14.83 -9.53 19.34
C GLU A 96 13.76 -9.60 18.22
N GLY A 97 12.83 -10.56 18.32
CA GLY A 97 11.85 -10.84 17.29
C GLY A 97 10.43 -10.36 17.62
N PHE A 98 9.69 -10.01 16.58
CA PHE A 98 8.26 -9.75 16.69
C PHE A 98 7.53 -11.05 17.05
N LYS A 99 6.71 -11.01 18.08
CA LYS A 99 5.93 -12.16 18.54
C LYS A 99 4.49 -12.12 18.04
N ARG A 100 3.78 -11.06 18.36
CA ARG A 100 2.37 -10.88 18.00
C ARG A 100 1.92 -9.42 18.12
N VAL A 101 0.78 -9.13 17.53
CA VAL A 101 0.04 -7.90 17.81
C VAL A 101 -1.25 -8.25 18.54
N ILE A 102 -1.57 -7.49 19.58
CA ILE A 102 -2.84 -7.58 20.32
C ILE A 102 -3.73 -6.44 19.83
N ILE A 103 -4.90 -6.77 19.31
CA ILE A 103 -5.82 -5.81 18.72
C ILE A 103 -7.07 -5.70 19.62
N PRO A 104 -7.30 -4.51 20.24
CA PRO A 104 -8.45 -4.32 21.11
C PRO A 104 -9.78 -4.35 20.34
N PRO A 105 -10.91 -4.44 21.04
CA PRO A 105 -12.22 -4.26 20.42
C PRO A 105 -12.28 -2.99 19.57
N ASP A 106 -12.85 -3.07 18.37
CA ASP A 106 -12.94 -2.01 17.36
C ASP A 106 -11.57 -1.43 16.93
N GLY A 107 -10.48 -2.10 17.32
CA GLY A 107 -9.12 -1.69 17.01
C GLY A 107 -8.65 -2.13 15.64
N THR A 108 -7.52 -1.51 15.22
CA THR A 108 -6.82 -1.83 13.98
C THR A 108 -5.33 -1.97 14.22
N ALA A 109 -4.69 -2.82 13.43
CA ALA A 109 -3.25 -2.86 13.27
C ALA A 109 -2.93 -2.84 11.77
N GLU A 110 -2.06 -1.92 11.36
CA GLU A 110 -1.66 -1.74 9.97
C GLU A 110 -0.17 -2.00 9.84
N PHE A 111 0.20 -2.93 9.00
CA PHE A 111 1.58 -3.30 8.70
C PHE A 111 1.95 -2.75 7.32
N HIS A 112 2.99 -1.95 7.26
CA HIS A 112 3.53 -1.37 6.04
C HIS A 112 4.88 -2.03 5.73
N PHE A 113 4.96 -2.73 4.61
CA PHE A 113 6.15 -3.48 4.21
C PHE A 113 6.13 -3.79 2.71
N THR A 114 7.21 -4.36 2.22
CA THR A 114 7.29 -4.90 0.85
C THR A 114 7.64 -6.39 0.95
N PRO A 115 6.75 -7.31 0.55
CA PRO A 115 7.04 -8.74 0.55
C PRO A 115 8.22 -9.06 -0.37
N THR A 116 9.19 -9.84 0.11
CA THR A 116 10.39 -10.18 -0.64
C THR A 116 10.50 -11.65 -1.01
N GLU A 117 9.86 -12.52 -0.25
CA GLU A 117 9.94 -13.97 -0.43
C GLU A 117 8.55 -14.56 -0.73
N PRO A 118 8.36 -15.20 -1.90
CA PRO A 118 7.14 -15.95 -2.18
C PRO A 118 6.95 -17.11 -1.21
N GLY A 119 5.72 -17.43 -0.88
CA GLY A 119 5.41 -18.57 0.00
C GLY A 119 4.06 -18.44 0.68
N GLU A 120 3.75 -19.41 1.52
CA GLU A 120 2.57 -19.44 2.37
C GLU A 120 2.98 -19.20 3.82
N TYR A 121 2.38 -18.19 4.43
CA TYR A 121 2.67 -17.75 5.79
C TYR A 121 1.41 -17.85 6.64
N ARG A 122 1.40 -18.85 7.54
CA ARG A 122 0.26 -19.08 8.43
C ARG A 122 0.30 -18.16 9.63
N TYR A 123 -0.85 -17.75 10.08
CA TYR A 123 -1.02 -16.98 11.31
C TYR A 123 -2.27 -17.43 12.08
N VAL A 124 -2.26 -17.19 13.37
CA VAL A 124 -3.31 -17.62 14.29
C VAL A 124 -3.59 -16.52 15.31
N CYS A 125 -4.76 -16.57 15.94
CA CYS A 125 -5.01 -15.92 17.21
C CYS A 125 -4.67 -16.92 18.32
N ASP A 126 -3.78 -16.55 19.26
CA ASP A 126 -3.34 -17.42 20.36
C ASP A 126 -4.07 -17.12 21.69
N MET A 127 -5.14 -16.35 21.64
CA MET A 127 -5.99 -16.16 22.82
C MET A 127 -6.65 -17.48 23.24
N PRO A 128 -6.69 -17.78 24.55
CA PRO A 128 -7.30 -19.01 25.04
C PRO A 128 -8.73 -19.20 24.54
N GLY A 129 -9.00 -20.37 23.96
CA GLY A 129 -10.32 -20.70 23.40
C GLY A 129 -10.64 -20.11 22.02
N HIS A 130 -9.70 -19.39 21.41
CA HIS A 130 -9.85 -18.86 20.06
C HIS A 130 -9.15 -19.80 19.06
N GLU A 131 -9.91 -20.53 18.27
CA GLU A 131 -9.38 -21.44 17.24
C GLU A 131 -9.33 -20.76 15.87
N MET A 132 -8.70 -19.58 15.80
CA MET A 132 -8.65 -18.78 14.60
C MET A 132 -7.35 -19.03 13.83
N LYS A 133 -7.48 -19.36 12.54
CA LYS A 133 -6.36 -19.64 11.63
C LYS A 133 -6.59 -18.98 10.29
N ALA A 134 -5.52 -18.52 9.68
CA ALA A 134 -5.53 -17.99 8.34
C ALA A 134 -4.15 -18.09 7.69
N VAL A 135 -4.07 -17.74 6.40
CA VAL A 135 -2.84 -17.77 5.63
C VAL A 135 -2.68 -16.52 4.76
N ILE A 136 -1.46 -16.02 4.71
CA ILE A 136 -1.03 -15.04 3.72
C ILE A 136 -0.20 -15.77 2.67
N VAL A 137 -0.52 -15.56 1.41
CA VAL A 137 0.24 -16.08 0.26
C VAL A 137 0.93 -14.92 -0.40
N VAL A 138 2.24 -15.01 -0.59
CA VAL A 138 3.03 -14.07 -1.38
C VAL A 138 3.37 -14.73 -2.71
N GLU A 139 3.00 -14.10 -3.83
CA GLU A 139 3.25 -14.58 -5.19
C GLU A 139 3.80 -13.50 -6.13
#